data_410c682cde9cec5de8a01554c0221df4
#
_entry.id   410c682cde9cec5de8a01554c0221df4
#
_cell.length_a   1.000
_cell.length_b   1.000
_cell.length_c   1.000
_cell.angle_alpha   90.00
_cell.angle_beta   90.00
_cell.angle_gamma   90.00
#
_symmetry.space_group_name_H-M   'P 1'
#
loop_
_entity.id
_entity.type
_entity.pdbx_description
1 polymer ?
#
loop_
_entity_poly.entity_id
_entity_poly.type
_entity_poly.pdbx_seq_one_letter_code
_entity_poly.pdbx_strand_id
1 'polypeptide(L)'
;MPYITGFNFPKFNSLNAAAYMDHLVDLNERAGEVLYGMPIIEDARVAFKESRLDELIAVKRVLDQNKNLVLNVRVGGTDFSSCFGVRRGINYTIYDIMTVSNCLMDILNVFTRNNDYTVSGPVWEYFRVNKRMKGMAELPKVDLQQTLMKRKAIVNDAVDGLMRELVLDQANGFMGKTCIHPSHLNFINGMLAVTKDEYDDAYQIMHTDGGVVKGTKGMNEVGPHKAWAERIVRRAEAYGVIESEASYFDLFGV
;
A
#
# COMPACT_ATOMS: atom_id res chain seq x y z
N MET A 1 17.54 16.52 -12.27
CA MET A 1 17.73 15.07 -12.59
C MET A 1 16.44 14.50 -13.17
N PRO A 2 16.22 14.48 -14.49
CA PRO A 2 14.88 14.26 -15.07
C PRO A 2 14.30 12.84 -14.88
N TYR A 3 15.05 11.91 -14.27
CA TYR A 3 14.66 10.51 -14.14
C TYR A 3 14.55 10.02 -12.68
N ILE A 4 14.78 10.89 -11.71
CA ILE A 4 14.76 10.54 -10.29
C ILE A 4 13.71 11.40 -9.59
N THR A 5 12.69 10.75 -9.00
CA THR A 5 11.65 11.43 -8.22
C THR A 5 12.05 11.59 -6.75
N GLY A 6 12.89 10.69 -6.23
CA GLY A 6 13.29 10.72 -4.83
C GLY A 6 14.05 9.46 -4.40
N PHE A 7 14.26 9.32 -3.10
CA PHE A 7 15.09 8.28 -2.51
C PHE A 7 14.35 7.50 -1.43
N ASN A 8 14.66 6.19 -1.37
CA ASN A 8 14.28 5.36 -0.23
C ASN A 8 15.27 5.56 0.92
N PHE A 9 14.75 5.72 2.13
CA PHE A 9 15.55 5.83 3.35
C PHE A 9 15.44 4.54 4.14
N PRO A 10 16.35 3.58 3.94
CA PRO A 10 16.32 2.32 4.69
C PRO A 10 16.67 2.54 6.16
N LYS A 11 16.20 1.63 7.02
CA LYS A 11 16.48 1.66 8.47
C LYS A 11 16.18 3.01 9.13
N PHE A 12 15.13 3.68 8.62
CA PHE A 12 14.72 4.99 9.11
C PHE A 12 14.13 4.88 10.52
N ASN A 13 14.68 5.66 11.44
CA ASN A 13 14.33 5.60 12.85
C ASN A 13 14.58 6.95 13.55
N SER A 14 14.16 7.10 14.80
CA SER A 14 14.25 8.37 15.54
C SER A 14 15.67 8.91 15.70
N LEU A 15 16.71 8.06 15.61
CA LEU A 15 18.11 8.49 15.78
C LEU A 15 18.72 9.03 14.48
N ASN A 16 18.23 8.62 13.32
CA ASN A 16 18.77 9.02 12.01
C ASN A 16 17.80 9.85 11.15
N ALA A 17 16.55 9.95 11.56
CA ALA A 17 15.50 10.62 10.79
C ALA A 17 15.84 12.07 10.46
N ALA A 18 16.32 12.85 11.43
CA ALA A 18 16.71 14.23 11.21
C ALA A 18 17.82 14.33 10.17
N ALA A 19 18.87 13.52 10.30
CA ALA A 19 19.98 13.53 9.35
C ALA A 19 19.57 13.20 7.91
N TYR A 20 18.66 12.22 7.72
CA TYR A 20 18.12 11.92 6.40
C TYR A 20 17.35 13.11 5.81
N MET A 21 16.49 13.75 6.61
CA MET A 21 15.68 14.87 6.14
C MET A 21 16.52 16.11 5.86
N ASP A 22 17.51 16.43 6.72
CA ASP A 22 18.44 17.54 6.51
C ASP A 22 19.25 17.37 5.21
N HIS A 23 19.74 16.14 4.95
CA HIS A 23 20.44 15.82 3.70
C HIS A 23 19.53 15.95 2.48
N LEU A 24 18.25 15.58 2.59
CA LEU A 24 17.29 15.72 1.49
C LEU A 24 17.02 17.20 1.19
N VAL A 25 16.85 18.02 2.22
CA VAL A 25 16.66 19.49 2.08
C VAL A 25 17.87 20.11 1.39
N ASP A 26 19.08 19.85 1.90
CA ASP A 26 20.33 20.35 1.31
C ASP A 26 20.54 19.87 -0.14
N LEU A 27 20.15 18.63 -0.44
CA LEU A 27 20.21 18.11 -1.81
C LEU A 27 19.23 18.86 -2.73
N ASN A 28 18.03 19.13 -2.28
CA ASN A 28 17.01 19.87 -3.05
C ASN A 28 17.45 21.30 -3.32
N GLU A 29 18.02 21.97 -2.33
CA GLU A 29 18.58 23.32 -2.49
C GLU A 29 19.69 23.35 -3.54
N ARG A 30 20.60 22.37 -3.51
CA ARG A 30 21.69 22.27 -4.47
C ARG A 30 21.25 21.83 -5.87
N ALA A 31 20.24 20.96 -5.96
CA ALA A 31 19.75 20.45 -7.24
C ALA A 31 18.83 21.46 -7.95
N GLY A 32 18.19 22.38 -7.22
CA GLY A 32 17.17 23.27 -7.75
C GLY A 32 15.90 22.55 -8.20
N GLU A 33 15.68 21.31 -7.73
CA GLU A 33 14.55 20.43 -8.07
C GLU A 33 13.98 19.82 -6.78
N VAL A 34 12.70 19.44 -6.80
CA VAL A 34 12.08 18.76 -5.66
C VAL A 34 12.28 17.26 -5.79
N LEU A 35 13.10 16.70 -4.92
CA LEU A 35 13.27 15.27 -4.72
C LEU A 35 12.61 14.85 -3.40
N TYR A 36 11.95 13.71 -3.40
CA TYR A 36 11.18 13.24 -2.26
C TYR A 36 11.91 12.16 -1.47
N GLY A 37 11.60 12.06 -0.17
CA GLY A 37 12.02 10.98 0.70
C GLY A 37 10.91 9.93 0.86
N MET A 38 11.31 8.67 0.93
CA MET A 38 10.44 7.54 1.24
C MET A 38 11.05 6.75 2.40
N PRO A 39 10.77 7.15 3.67
CA PRO A 39 11.28 6.45 4.85
C PRO A 39 10.73 5.03 4.92
N ILE A 40 11.59 4.06 5.26
CA ILE A 40 11.21 2.68 5.48
C ILE A 40 11.20 2.41 6.99
N ILE A 41 10.01 2.18 7.53
CA ILE A 41 9.80 1.81 8.93
C ILE A 41 10.06 0.31 9.07
N GLU A 42 11.22 -0.03 9.63
CA GLU A 42 11.70 -1.41 9.72
C GLU A 42 12.64 -1.65 10.91
N ASP A 43 12.78 -0.68 11.79
CA ASP A 43 13.66 -0.76 12.97
C ASP A 43 13.07 -1.68 14.06
N ALA A 44 13.94 -2.39 14.77
CA ALA A 44 13.56 -3.30 15.85
C ALA A 44 12.77 -2.60 16.97
N ARG A 45 12.99 -1.29 17.20
CA ARG A 45 12.23 -0.50 18.17
C ARG A 45 10.75 -0.41 17.81
N VAL A 46 10.40 -0.56 16.55
CA VAL A 46 9.00 -0.68 16.11
C VAL A 46 8.50 -2.11 16.20
N ALA A 47 9.39 -3.11 16.08
CA ALA A 47 9.00 -4.51 16.27
C ALA A 47 8.54 -4.78 17.71
N PHE A 48 9.24 -4.23 18.71
CA PHE A 48 8.97 -4.49 20.13
C PHE A 48 7.93 -3.53 20.72
N LYS A 49 6.95 -4.08 21.43
CA LYS A 49 5.80 -3.32 21.95
C LYS A 49 6.17 -2.21 22.90
N GLU A 50 7.19 -2.43 23.75
CA GLU A 50 7.64 -1.51 24.78
C GLU A 50 8.22 -0.20 24.26
N SER A 51 8.73 -0.20 23.02
CA SER A 51 9.32 0.99 22.38
C SER A 51 8.55 1.51 21.16
N ARG A 52 7.62 0.70 20.65
CA ARG A 52 6.97 0.92 19.34
C ARG A 52 6.32 2.28 19.19
N LEU A 53 5.41 2.64 20.07
CA LEU A 53 4.63 3.88 19.91
C LEU A 53 5.50 5.12 20.07
N ASP A 54 6.42 5.10 21.02
CA ASP A 54 7.36 6.22 21.24
C ASP A 54 8.24 6.42 20.01
N GLU A 55 8.74 5.33 19.43
CA GLU A 55 9.56 5.37 18.22
C GLU A 55 8.75 5.89 17.02
N LEU A 56 7.54 5.36 16.78
CA LEU A 56 6.68 5.82 15.68
C LEU A 56 6.30 7.30 15.79
N ILE A 57 5.99 7.76 17.01
CA ILE A 57 5.65 9.17 17.27
C ILE A 57 6.89 10.06 17.09
N ALA A 58 8.07 9.63 17.54
CA ALA A 58 9.31 10.37 17.38
C ALA A 58 9.68 10.52 15.89
N VAL A 59 9.60 9.42 15.13
CA VAL A 59 9.79 9.43 13.67
C VAL A 59 8.80 10.38 13.00
N LYS A 60 7.51 10.26 13.34
CA LYS A 60 6.46 11.12 12.74
C LYS A 60 6.74 12.61 13.00
N ARG A 61 7.17 13.00 14.20
CA ARG A 61 7.50 14.40 14.52
C ARG A 61 8.58 14.96 13.61
N VAL A 62 9.58 14.17 13.25
CA VAL A 62 10.62 14.60 12.30
C VAL A 62 10.05 14.75 10.89
N LEU A 63 9.24 13.78 10.44
CA LEU A 63 8.62 13.84 9.12
C LEU A 63 7.63 15.00 8.98
N ASP A 64 6.90 15.34 10.04
CA ASP A 64 5.94 16.46 10.05
C ASP A 64 6.61 17.83 9.80
N GLN A 65 7.89 17.97 10.14
CA GLN A 65 8.66 19.21 9.89
C GLN A 65 8.92 19.45 8.39
N ASN A 66 9.00 18.37 7.60
CA ASN A 66 9.26 18.40 6.17
C ASN A 66 8.24 17.54 5.40
N LYS A 67 6.97 17.59 5.80
CA LYS A 67 5.92 16.71 5.27
C LYS A 67 5.76 16.79 3.76
N ASN A 68 5.94 17.96 3.18
CA ASN A 68 5.89 18.22 1.74
C ASN A 68 6.99 17.49 0.94
N LEU A 69 8.04 17.02 1.59
CA LEU A 69 9.12 16.24 0.99
C LEU A 69 8.96 14.74 1.20
N VAL A 70 7.94 14.28 1.94
CA VAL A 70 7.68 12.87 2.16
C VAL A 70 6.67 12.36 1.13
N LEU A 71 7.13 11.55 0.17
CA LEU A 71 6.28 11.00 -0.88
C LEU A 71 5.33 9.93 -0.31
N ASN A 72 5.89 8.95 0.40
CA ASN A 72 5.13 7.98 1.18
C ASN A 72 5.98 7.38 2.30
N VAL A 73 5.33 6.76 3.26
CA VAL A 73 5.95 5.93 4.29
C VAL A 73 5.91 4.48 3.85
N ARG A 74 7.05 3.79 3.88
CA ARG A 74 7.16 2.38 3.51
C ARG A 74 7.36 1.50 4.74
N VAL A 75 7.07 0.21 4.60
CA VAL A 75 7.13 -0.75 5.72
C VAL A 75 8.02 -1.93 5.36
N GLY A 76 8.94 -2.29 6.26
CA GLY A 76 9.83 -3.43 6.13
C GLY A 76 9.31 -4.68 6.86
N GLY A 77 8.29 -5.34 6.30
CA GLY A 77 7.69 -6.53 6.93
C GLY A 77 8.64 -7.70 7.14
N THR A 78 9.63 -7.88 6.25
CA THR A 78 10.66 -8.93 6.37
C THR A 78 11.60 -8.67 7.54
N ASP A 79 11.96 -7.40 7.77
CA ASP A 79 12.79 -7.00 8.92
C ASP A 79 12.08 -7.26 10.24
N PHE A 80 10.79 -6.90 10.33
CA PHE A 80 9.99 -7.25 11.50
C PHE A 80 9.88 -8.75 11.72
N SER A 81 9.70 -9.53 10.65
CA SER A 81 9.68 -11.00 10.74
C SER A 81 10.99 -11.54 11.31
N SER A 82 12.13 -10.98 10.92
CA SER A 82 13.44 -11.40 11.41
C SER A 82 13.62 -11.18 12.91
N CYS A 83 13.03 -10.12 13.49
CA CYS A 83 13.08 -9.86 14.93
C CYS A 83 12.44 -10.98 15.77
N PHE A 84 11.52 -11.74 15.17
CA PHE A 84 10.81 -12.83 15.83
C PHE A 84 11.23 -14.22 15.33
N GLY A 85 12.24 -14.31 14.48
CA GLY A 85 12.70 -15.57 13.92
C GLY A 85 11.66 -16.28 13.05
N VAL A 86 10.74 -15.54 12.45
CA VAL A 86 9.65 -16.07 11.60
C VAL A 86 9.88 -15.69 10.14
N ARG A 87 9.37 -16.52 9.25
CA ARG A 87 9.36 -16.25 7.81
C ARG A 87 7.99 -16.56 7.23
N ARG A 88 7.46 -15.62 6.46
CA ARG A 88 6.21 -15.84 5.73
C ARG A 88 6.41 -16.93 4.67
N GLY A 89 5.55 -17.94 4.66
CA GLY A 89 5.49 -18.92 3.58
C GLY A 89 4.62 -18.43 2.43
N ILE A 90 4.77 -19.02 1.23
CA ILE A 90 4.03 -18.61 0.01
C ILE A 90 2.51 -18.71 0.17
N ASN A 91 2.02 -19.55 1.08
CA ASN A 91 0.59 -19.74 1.33
C ASN A 91 0.01 -18.76 2.36
N TYR A 92 0.83 -17.90 2.94
CA TYR A 92 0.43 -16.95 3.98
C TYR A 92 0.66 -15.52 3.53
N THR A 93 -0.21 -14.63 3.97
CA THR A 93 0.00 -13.17 3.84
C THR A 93 0.79 -12.66 5.04
N ILE A 94 1.27 -11.43 4.96
CA ILE A 94 1.92 -10.79 6.10
C ILE A 94 0.97 -10.63 7.30
N TYR A 95 -0.32 -10.59 7.05
CA TYR A 95 -1.38 -10.48 8.06
C TYR A 95 -1.59 -11.76 8.86
N ASP A 96 -1.17 -12.91 8.32
CA ASP A 96 -1.19 -14.19 9.03
C ASP A 96 -0.03 -14.29 10.05
N ILE A 97 0.97 -13.41 9.99
CA ILE A 97 2.09 -13.32 10.93
C ILE A 97 1.72 -12.33 12.06
N MET A 98 1.13 -12.83 13.12
CA MET A 98 0.51 -12.01 14.19
C MET A 98 1.41 -10.91 14.74
N THR A 99 2.69 -11.20 14.98
CA THR A 99 3.64 -10.22 15.51
C THR A 99 3.89 -9.08 14.52
N VAL A 100 4.01 -9.39 13.24
CA VAL A 100 4.22 -8.40 12.17
C VAL A 100 2.93 -7.65 11.86
N SER A 101 1.81 -8.35 11.74
CA SER A 101 0.48 -7.74 11.56
C SER A 101 0.18 -6.68 12.63
N ASN A 102 0.56 -6.94 13.87
CA ASN A 102 0.44 -6.00 14.97
C ASN A 102 1.31 -4.73 14.79
N CYS A 103 2.52 -4.87 14.24
CA CYS A 103 3.36 -3.71 13.88
C CYS A 103 2.71 -2.87 12.77
N LEU A 104 2.20 -3.53 11.73
CA LEU A 104 1.55 -2.86 10.61
C LEU A 104 0.33 -2.04 11.06
N MET A 105 -0.47 -2.59 11.97
CA MET A 105 -1.64 -1.91 12.55
C MET A 105 -1.23 -0.61 13.25
N ASP A 106 -0.19 -0.63 14.07
CA ASP A 106 0.27 0.56 14.80
C ASP A 106 0.88 1.60 13.85
N ILE A 107 1.61 1.18 12.80
CA ILE A 107 2.14 2.06 11.75
C ILE A 107 0.98 2.77 11.03
N LEU A 108 -0.02 2.02 10.57
CA LEU A 108 -1.20 2.62 9.94
C LEU A 108 -1.91 3.57 10.90
N ASN A 109 -2.11 3.17 12.16
CA ASN A 109 -2.75 4.01 13.17
C ASN A 109 -2.02 5.36 13.34
N VAL A 110 -0.68 5.38 13.33
CA VAL A 110 0.09 6.61 13.55
C VAL A 110 0.13 7.48 12.29
N PHE A 111 0.30 6.89 11.10
CA PHE A 111 0.61 7.64 9.89
C PHE A 111 -0.59 7.92 8.99
N THR A 112 -1.70 7.16 9.07
CA THR A 112 -2.82 7.32 8.13
C THR A 112 -4.02 8.08 8.68
N ARG A 113 -3.97 8.56 9.92
CA ARG A 113 -5.06 9.33 10.53
C ARG A 113 -5.42 10.53 9.66
N ASN A 114 -6.71 10.69 9.35
CA ASN A 114 -7.21 11.80 8.53
C ASN A 114 -6.49 11.96 7.18
N ASN A 115 -6.08 10.86 6.56
CA ASN A 115 -5.28 10.85 5.32
C ASN A 115 -3.96 11.62 5.43
N ASP A 116 -3.31 11.60 6.60
CA ASP A 116 -2.12 12.39 6.91
C ASP A 116 -0.93 11.99 6.03
N TYR A 117 -0.58 10.71 5.99
CA TYR A 117 0.46 10.15 5.12
C TYR A 117 -0.08 9.01 4.26
N THR A 118 0.48 8.86 3.06
CA THR A 118 0.34 7.64 2.27
C THR A 118 1.30 6.58 2.80
N VAL A 119 0.80 5.36 3.04
CA VAL A 119 1.63 4.24 3.49
C VAL A 119 1.56 3.12 2.45
N SER A 120 2.72 2.60 2.03
CA SER A 120 2.82 1.45 1.13
C SER A 120 3.00 0.15 1.91
N GLY A 121 2.27 -0.89 1.50
CA GLY A 121 2.38 -2.22 2.07
C GLY A 121 3.77 -2.85 1.86
N PRO A 122 4.11 -3.86 2.69
CA PRO A 122 5.41 -4.52 2.64
C PRO A 122 5.63 -5.29 1.34
N VAL A 123 6.88 -5.69 1.11
CA VAL A 123 7.26 -6.53 -0.04
C VAL A 123 6.53 -7.86 -0.04
N TRP A 124 6.34 -8.43 -1.23
CA TRP A 124 6.04 -9.84 -1.45
C TRP A 124 7.28 -10.52 -2.02
N GLU A 125 7.83 -11.52 -1.33
CA GLU A 125 9.16 -12.09 -1.64
C GLU A 125 9.13 -13.18 -2.70
N TYR A 126 7.95 -13.72 -3.02
CA TYR A 126 7.82 -14.84 -3.92
C TYR A 126 7.56 -14.38 -5.34
N PHE A 127 8.35 -14.87 -6.28
CA PHE A 127 8.13 -14.68 -7.72
C PHE A 127 8.40 -15.99 -8.45
N ARG A 128 7.67 -16.22 -9.54
CA ARG A 128 8.00 -17.27 -10.50
C ARG A 128 8.23 -16.61 -11.85
N VAL A 129 9.30 -17.00 -12.54
CA VAL A 129 9.50 -16.63 -13.94
C VAL A 129 8.40 -17.31 -14.73
N ASN A 130 7.40 -16.56 -15.14
CA ASN A 130 6.32 -17.07 -15.94
C ASN A 130 6.85 -17.45 -17.33
N LYS A 131 7.04 -18.74 -17.57
CA LYS A 131 6.99 -19.25 -18.94
C LYS A 131 5.57 -18.93 -19.40
N ARG A 132 5.43 -18.06 -20.43
CA ARG A 132 4.20 -17.53 -21.01
C ARG A 132 2.94 -18.18 -20.45
N MET A 133 2.09 -17.39 -19.82
CA MET A 133 0.81 -17.86 -19.30
C MET A 133 -0.08 -18.23 -20.49
N LYS A 134 0.08 -19.48 -20.94
CA LYS A 134 -0.83 -20.07 -21.92
C LYS A 134 -2.13 -20.40 -21.16
N GLY A 135 -3.23 -19.77 -21.50
CA GLY A 135 -4.55 -20.14 -21.05
C GLY A 135 -5.36 -19.10 -20.26
N MET A 136 -4.88 -17.85 -20.11
CA MET A 136 -5.71 -16.81 -19.46
C MET A 136 -6.94 -16.38 -20.28
N ALA A 137 -7.00 -16.71 -21.56
CA ALA A 137 -8.17 -16.45 -22.41
C ALA A 137 -9.45 -17.20 -21.93
N GLU A 138 -9.31 -18.17 -21.04
CA GLU A 138 -10.41 -18.98 -20.49
C GLU A 138 -10.67 -18.74 -19.00
N LEU A 139 -10.09 -17.69 -18.39
CA LEU A 139 -10.39 -17.40 -16.99
C LEU A 139 -11.87 -17.03 -16.88
N PRO A 140 -12.62 -17.72 -16.00
CA PRO A 140 -14.02 -17.43 -15.83
C PRO A 140 -14.20 -15.99 -15.38
N LYS A 141 -15.29 -15.34 -15.80
CA LYS A 141 -15.74 -14.05 -15.25
C LYS A 141 -16.11 -14.28 -13.78
N VAL A 142 -15.10 -14.28 -12.90
CA VAL A 142 -15.25 -14.52 -11.46
C VAL A 142 -15.00 -13.23 -10.72
N ASP A 143 -15.65 -13.12 -9.59
CA ASP A 143 -15.28 -12.18 -8.54
C ASP A 143 -13.84 -12.52 -8.10
N LEU A 144 -12.89 -11.72 -8.57
CA LEU A 144 -11.46 -11.94 -8.36
C LEU A 144 -11.11 -11.92 -6.89
N GLN A 145 -11.58 -10.90 -6.16
CA GLN A 145 -11.28 -10.74 -4.75
C GLN A 145 -11.83 -11.92 -3.93
N GLN A 146 -13.08 -12.31 -4.16
CA GLN A 146 -13.68 -13.44 -3.47
C GLN A 146 -12.92 -14.75 -3.77
N THR A 147 -12.48 -14.94 -5.02
CA THR A 147 -11.73 -16.13 -5.46
C THR A 147 -10.38 -16.19 -4.77
N LEU A 148 -9.67 -15.08 -4.69
CA LEU A 148 -8.39 -14.94 -3.98
C LEU A 148 -8.54 -15.21 -2.48
N MET A 149 -9.56 -14.63 -1.84
CA MET A 149 -9.82 -14.83 -0.42
C MET A 149 -10.20 -16.28 -0.09
N LYS A 150 -10.86 -17.00 -1.01
CA LYS A 150 -11.12 -18.44 -0.89
C LYS A 150 -9.91 -19.32 -1.25
N ARG A 151 -8.75 -18.72 -1.51
CA ARG A 151 -7.48 -19.39 -1.87
C ARG A 151 -7.61 -20.33 -3.08
N LYS A 152 -8.46 -20.01 -4.03
CA LYS A 152 -8.55 -20.74 -5.30
C LYS A 152 -7.43 -20.29 -6.23
N ALA A 153 -6.83 -21.24 -6.95
CA ALA A 153 -5.78 -20.94 -7.92
C ALA A 153 -6.36 -20.15 -9.10
N ILE A 154 -5.65 -19.09 -9.48
CA ILE A 154 -6.00 -18.21 -10.61
C ILE A 154 -4.85 -18.22 -11.62
N VAL A 155 -3.64 -17.82 -11.19
CA VAL A 155 -2.44 -17.72 -12.01
C VAL A 155 -1.40 -18.75 -11.57
N ASN A 156 -0.83 -18.55 -10.41
CA ASN A 156 0.08 -19.45 -9.71
C ASN A 156 0.25 -18.97 -8.26
N ASP A 157 0.76 -19.83 -7.40
CA ASP A 157 0.86 -19.58 -5.95
C ASP A 157 1.55 -18.25 -5.60
N ALA A 158 2.60 -17.87 -6.37
CA ALA A 158 3.36 -16.65 -6.10
C ALA A 158 2.54 -15.39 -6.45
N VAL A 159 1.90 -15.37 -7.62
CA VAL A 159 1.07 -14.23 -8.07
C VAL A 159 -0.24 -14.17 -7.29
N ASP A 160 -0.88 -15.31 -7.06
CA ASP A 160 -2.14 -15.38 -6.31
C ASP A 160 -1.95 -14.94 -4.86
N GLY A 161 -0.79 -15.26 -4.26
CA GLY A 161 -0.40 -14.78 -2.95
C GLY A 161 -0.18 -13.25 -2.92
N LEU A 162 0.51 -12.71 -3.92
CA LEU A 162 0.68 -11.25 -4.09
C LEU A 162 -0.65 -10.53 -4.21
N MET A 163 -1.52 -11.00 -5.10
CA MET A 163 -2.84 -10.38 -5.33
C MET A 163 -3.72 -10.44 -4.08
N ARG A 164 -3.71 -11.58 -3.37
CA ARG A 164 -4.43 -11.73 -2.09
C ARG A 164 -3.93 -10.74 -1.05
N GLU A 165 -2.62 -10.59 -0.92
CA GLU A 165 -2.05 -9.61 0.03
C GLU A 165 -2.41 -8.18 -0.37
N LEU A 166 -2.45 -7.84 -1.67
CA LEU A 166 -2.90 -6.53 -2.16
C LEU A 166 -4.37 -6.22 -1.80
N VAL A 167 -5.26 -7.21 -1.89
CA VAL A 167 -6.65 -7.04 -1.43
C VAL A 167 -6.69 -6.68 0.06
N LEU A 168 -5.90 -7.38 0.88
CA LEU A 168 -5.82 -7.11 2.32
C LEU A 168 -5.13 -5.78 2.61
N ASP A 169 -4.07 -5.42 1.87
CA ASP A 169 -3.40 -4.12 1.99
C ASP A 169 -4.41 -2.99 1.80
N GLN A 170 -5.19 -3.02 0.72
CA GLN A 170 -6.21 -2.00 0.44
C GLN A 170 -7.29 -1.95 1.51
N ALA A 171 -7.81 -3.11 1.93
CA ALA A 171 -8.84 -3.20 2.98
C ALA A 171 -8.37 -2.63 4.32
N ASN A 172 -7.07 -2.72 4.63
CA ASN A 172 -6.46 -2.19 5.85
C ASN A 172 -5.96 -0.74 5.70
N GLY A 173 -6.02 -0.17 4.49
CA GLY A 173 -5.71 1.24 4.28
C GLY A 173 -4.31 1.55 3.74
N PHE A 174 -3.57 0.57 3.28
CA PHE A 174 -2.38 0.81 2.46
C PHE A 174 -2.77 1.34 1.07
N MET A 175 -1.99 2.29 0.55
CA MET A 175 -2.26 2.97 -0.72
C MET A 175 -1.30 2.57 -1.84
N GLY A 176 -0.47 1.57 -1.61
CA GLY A 176 0.51 1.05 -2.54
C GLY A 176 1.17 -0.21 -2.02
N LYS A 177 2.11 -0.72 -2.79
CA LYS A 177 2.88 -1.94 -2.46
C LYS A 177 4.35 -1.76 -2.78
N THR A 178 5.23 -2.17 -1.89
CA THR A 178 6.65 -2.24 -2.23
C THR A 178 6.89 -3.37 -3.23
N CYS A 179 7.38 -3.01 -4.43
CA CYS A 179 7.72 -3.95 -5.49
C CYS A 179 9.22 -4.21 -5.52
N ILE A 180 9.64 -5.47 -5.45
CA ILE A 180 11.05 -5.89 -5.51
C ILE A 180 11.39 -6.71 -6.75
N HIS A 181 10.42 -7.08 -7.56
CA HIS A 181 10.65 -7.84 -8.79
C HIS A 181 9.79 -7.31 -9.95
N PRO A 182 10.36 -7.13 -11.17
CA PRO A 182 9.61 -6.57 -12.30
C PRO A 182 8.34 -7.34 -12.68
N SER A 183 8.30 -8.66 -12.47
CA SER A 183 7.12 -9.49 -12.77
C SER A 183 5.90 -9.18 -11.88
N HIS A 184 6.08 -8.40 -10.83
CA HIS A 184 4.99 -7.99 -9.94
C HIS A 184 4.29 -6.71 -10.41
N LEU A 185 4.95 -5.87 -11.24
CA LEU A 185 4.50 -4.52 -11.56
C LEU A 185 3.09 -4.47 -12.13
N ASN A 186 2.82 -5.28 -13.15
CA ASN A 186 1.49 -5.26 -13.79
C ASN A 186 0.39 -5.70 -12.84
N PHE A 187 0.66 -6.71 -11.99
CA PHE A 187 -0.31 -7.17 -10.99
C PHE A 187 -0.55 -6.13 -9.91
N ILE A 188 0.51 -5.48 -9.42
CA ILE A 188 0.39 -4.43 -8.40
C ILE A 188 -0.40 -3.24 -8.96
N ASN A 189 0.00 -2.71 -10.12
CA ASN A 189 -0.67 -1.57 -10.72
C ASN A 189 -2.11 -1.90 -11.11
N GLY A 190 -2.34 -3.07 -11.72
CA GLY A 190 -3.68 -3.51 -12.07
C GLY A 190 -4.60 -3.62 -10.85
N MET A 191 -4.16 -4.29 -9.79
CA MET A 191 -4.95 -4.46 -8.55
C MET A 191 -5.19 -3.15 -7.79
N LEU A 192 -4.43 -2.09 -8.06
CA LEU A 192 -4.65 -0.76 -7.48
C LEU A 192 -5.64 0.09 -8.28
N ALA A 193 -6.04 -0.31 -9.49
CA ALA A 193 -7.13 0.33 -10.22
C ALA A 193 -8.44 0.25 -9.42
N VAL A 194 -9.30 1.24 -9.61
CA VAL A 194 -10.56 1.38 -8.87
C VAL A 194 -11.71 0.84 -9.71
N THR A 195 -12.61 0.06 -9.13
CA THR A 195 -13.81 -0.36 -9.84
C THR A 195 -14.78 0.80 -10.00
N LYS A 196 -15.56 0.76 -11.07
CA LYS A 196 -16.60 1.78 -11.33
C LYS A 196 -17.55 1.96 -10.15
N ASP A 197 -17.98 0.86 -9.54
CA ASP A 197 -18.86 0.87 -8.36
C ASP A 197 -18.23 1.66 -7.19
N GLU A 198 -16.95 1.36 -6.87
CA GLU A 198 -16.23 2.06 -5.80
C GLU A 198 -16.05 3.55 -6.13
N TYR A 199 -15.73 3.85 -7.39
CA TYR A 199 -15.55 5.23 -7.83
C TYR A 199 -16.85 6.03 -7.76
N ASP A 200 -17.95 5.47 -8.25
CA ASP A 200 -19.25 6.14 -8.25
C ASP A 200 -19.75 6.40 -6.82
N ASP A 201 -19.57 5.43 -5.91
CA ASP A 201 -19.88 5.60 -4.49
C ASP A 201 -19.03 6.71 -3.85
N ALA A 202 -17.71 6.70 -4.10
CA ALA A 202 -16.79 7.72 -3.59
C ALA A 202 -17.12 9.11 -4.17
N TYR A 203 -17.37 9.20 -5.46
CA TYR A 203 -17.74 10.44 -6.12
C TYR A 203 -19.04 11.04 -5.54
N GLN A 204 -20.05 10.21 -5.31
CA GLN A 204 -21.29 10.64 -4.71
C GLN A 204 -21.10 11.16 -3.28
N ILE A 205 -20.30 10.51 -2.47
CA ILE A 205 -19.96 10.95 -1.10
C ILE A 205 -19.27 12.31 -1.13
N MET A 206 -18.30 12.50 -2.04
CA MET A 206 -17.53 13.75 -2.15
C MET A 206 -18.39 14.96 -2.61
N HIS A 207 -19.50 14.72 -3.30
CA HIS A 207 -20.39 15.76 -3.86
C HIS A 207 -21.73 15.91 -3.11
N THR A 208 -21.84 15.30 -1.92
CA THR A 208 -23.06 15.40 -1.08
C THR A 208 -22.72 16.09 0.24
N ASP A 209 -23.55 17.06 0.63
CA ASP A 209 -23.41 17.79 1.88
C ASP A 209 -24.13 17.05 3.04
N GLY A 210 -23.41 16.14 3.68
CA GLY A 210 -23.90 15.43 4.87
C GLY A 210 -25.00 14.40 4.61
N GLY A 211 -25.43 13.74 5.69
CA GLY A 211 -26.49 12.73 5.64
C GLY A 211 -26.04 11.38 5.13
N VAL A 212 -27.00 10.66 4.52
CA VAL A 212 -26.81 9.29 4.00
C VAL A 212 -27.19 9.27 2.53
N VAL A 213 -26.35 8.65 1.70
CA VAL A 213 -26.62 8.45 0.28
C VAL A 213 -26.73 6.95 -0.02
N LYS A 214 -27.57 6.62 -1.01
CA LYS A 214 -27.70 5.25 -1.48
C LYS A 214 -26.52 4.94 -2.40
N GLY A 215 -25.64 4.06 -1.96
CA GLY A 215 -24.56 3.54 -2.78
C GLY A 215 -24.98 2.38 -3.67
N THR A 216 -24.07 1.90 -4.50
CA THR A 216 -24.30 0.82 -5.46
C THR A 216 -24.68 -0.50 -4.77
N LYS A 217 -24.05 -0.82 -3.65
CA LYS A 217 -24.26 -2.06 -2.89
C LYS A 217 -24.71 -1.86 -1.44
N GLY A 218 -24.93 -0.61 -1.03
CA GLY A 218 -25.25 -0.31 0.36
C GLY A 218 -25.65 1.14 0.58
N MET A 219 -25.69 1.54 1.85
CA MET A 219 -25.89 2.94 2.26
C MET A 219 -24.56 3.53 2.72
N ASN A 220 -24.25 4.73 2.26
CA ASN A 220 -23.03 5.46 2.60
C ASN A 220 -23.38 6.67 3.47
N GLU A 221 -22.81 6.71 4.68
CA GLU A 221 -22.84 7.90 5.51
C GLU A 221 -21.74 8.87 5.05
N VAL A 222 -22.12 10.09 4.66
CA VAL A 222 -21.18 11.04 4.05
C VAL A 222 -20.03 11.39 5.00
N GLY A 223 -20.33 11.73 6.25
CA GLY A 223 -19.30 12.10 7.24
C GLY A 223 -18.26 11.01 7.48
N PRO A 224 -18.65 9.83 7.98
CA PRO A 224 -17.71 8.73 8.26
C PRO A 224 -16.95 8.21 7.02
N HIS A 225 -17.56 8.24 5.84
CA HIS A 225 -16.95 7.70 4.61
C HIS A 225 -16.14 8.73 3.81
N LYS A 226 -16.13 10.02 4.19
CA LYS A 226 -15.45 11.07 3.43
C LYS A 226 -13.97 10.80 3.21
N ALA A 227 -13.25 10.43 4.28
CA ALA A 227 -11.81 10.14 4.17
C ALA A 227 -11.53 8.92 3.28
N TRP A 228 -12.42 7.91 3.30
CA TRP A 228 -12.34 6.78 2.36
C TRP A 228 -12.58 7.24 0.92
N ALA A 229 -13.62 8.04 0.68
CA ALA A 229 -13.95 8.54 -0.65
C ALA A 229 -12.81 9.36 -1.27
N GLU A 230 -12.16 10.23 -0.48
CA GLU A 230 -10.96 10.98 -0.90
C GLU A 230 -9.82 10.05 -1.36
N ARG A 231 -9.61 8.93 -0.64
CA ARG A 231 -8.57 7.96 -0.99
C ARG A 231 -8.90 7.21 -2.27
N ILE A 232 -10.17 6.83 -2.48
CA ILE A 232 -10.62 6.17 -3.70
C ILE A 232 -10.44 7.09 -4.91
N VAL A 233 -10.84 8.35 -4.81
CA VAL A 233 -10.67 9.32 -5.91
C VAL A 233 -9.19 9.49 -6.26
N ARG A 234 -8.31 9.70 -5.28
CA ARG A 234 -6.86 9.80 -5.53
C ARG A 234 -6.28 8.53 -6.15
N ARG A 235 -6.76 7.36 -5.72
CA ARG A 235 -6.33 6.08 -6.31
C ARG A 235 -6.81 5.94 -7.75
N ALA A 236 -8.03 6.38 -8.05
CA ALA A 236 -8.57 6.41 -9.41
C ALA A 236 -7.79 7.35 -10.34
N GLU A 237 -7.37 8.52 -9.85
CA GLU A 237 -6.51 9.45 -10.59
C GLU A 237 -5.15 8.82 -10.94
N ALA A 238 -4.57 8.04 -10.03
CA ALA A 238 -3.25 7.43 -10.20
C ALA A 238 -3.26 6.15 -11.05
N TYR A 239 -4.27 5.30 -10.89
CA TYR A 239 -4.31 3.94 -11.46
C TYR A 239 -5.47 3.70 -12.43
N GLY A 240 -6.37 4.66 -12.57
CA GLY A 240 -7.54 4.57 -13.45
C GLY A 240 -8.73 3.86 -12.83
N VAL A 241 -9.84 3.91 -13.57
CA VAL A 241 -11.11 3.25 -13.22
C VAL A 241 -11.38 2.13 -14.21
N ILE A 242 -11.80 0.97 -13.71
CA ILE A 242 -12.19 -0.21 -14.49
C ILE A 242 -13.69 -0.51 -14.31
N GLU A 243 -14.31 -1.06 -15.35
CA GLU A 243 -15.75 -1.33 -15.36
C GLU A 243 -16.18 -2.35 -14.28
N SER A 244 -15.35 -3.36 -14.04
CA SER A 244 -15.64 -4.41 -13.06
C SER A 244 -14.36 -5.16 -12.65
N GLU A 245 -14.43 -5.99 -11.63
CA GLU A 245 -13.32 -6.85 -11.22
C GLU A 245 -12.83 -7.80 -12.32
N ALA A 246 -13.66 -8.17 -13.30
CA ALA A 246 -13.22 -8.98 -14.43
C ALA A 246 -12.20 -8.24 -15.32
N SER A 247 -12.24 -6.91 -15.35
CA SER A 247 -11.32 -6.09 -16.13
C SER A 247 -9.89 -6.01 -15.54
N TYR A 248 -9.67 -6.48 -14.30
CA TYR A 248 -8.30 -6.58 -13.76
C TYR A 248 -7.39 -7.44 -14.63
N PHE A 249 -7.93 -8.50 -15.24
CA PHE A 249 -7.15 -9.40 -16.08
C PHE A 249 -6.58 -8.71 -17.32
N ASP A 250 -7.28 -7.73 -17.88
CA ASP A 250 -6.82 -6.95 -19.03
C ASP A 250 -5.61 -6.08 -18.67
N LEU A 251 -5.51 -5.66 -17.40
CA LEU A 251 -4.41 -4.83 -16.88
C LEU A 251 -3.16 -5.63 -16.54
N PHE A 252 -3.27 -6.93 -16.32
CA PHE A 252 -2.10 -7.75 -15.94
C PHE A 252 -1.15 -7.98 -17.12
N GLY A 253 -1.56 -7.69 -18.35
CA GLY A 253 -0.71 -7.78 -19.55
C GLY A 253 -0.29 -9.22 -19.88
N VAL A 254 -1.16 -10.18 -19.65
CA VAL A 254 -0.95 -11.63 -19.79
C VAL A 254 -1.82 -12.23 -20.86
#